data_e3c0d517f81c0e5134972295f68cf20c
#
_entry.id   e3c0d517f81c0e5134972295f68cf20c
#
_cell.length_a   1.000
_cell.length_b   1.000
_cell.length_c   1.000
_cell.angle_alpha   90.00
_cell.angle_beta   90.00
_cell.angle_gamma   90.00
#
_symmetry.space_group_name_H-M   'P 1'
#
loop_
_entity.id
_entity.type
_entity.pdbx_description
1 polymer ?
#
loop_
_entity_poly.entity_id
_entity_poly.type
_entity_poly.pdbx_seq_one_letter_code
_entity_poly.pdbx_strand_id
1 'polypeptide(L)'
;MLDAVFEVVREALSAIEAGENAGNRESQVLDFKEDPAVYPMNKNPDAGLIEFLVDEVICFSNADGGVAYIVLGVNDKKSGPSAFTGTDRACDWLVEKIYSETQPHIQVEAFDIEWCDARLIILRVPRGMALYQRSKGQASKRVGKSCVPLGEDERRSIHLARANPDLSAMASRRGPEELELQAVEQARVLLANRKNALGDSSPVPRTGLELCSELGLLKPDGVLTFAAEILFMQPLHNRSIVRHLLREVPSGDPKVTEISAPLITASERLRALIKDHTSQEIARVQLPNGQEFPIPAFPTMAVDEVVSNAFAHRDWGATAAIVVDQSPTSLTVWSPGSLPVGVRKERILTTQSIPRNPVLMGALRQLSLAEESSRGFDRMWVSMLSSGRQTPSLSTDCLLYTSPSPRD
;
A
#
# COMPACT_ATOMS: atom_id res chain seq x y z
N MET A 1 -9.90 -24.06 -14.42
CA MET A 1 -9.12 -22.90 -14.03
C MET A 1 -9.18 -21.74 -15.05
N LEU A 2 -9.30 -22.03 -16.36
CA LEU A 2 -9.54 -21.01 -17.41
C LEU A 2 -10.92 -20.35 -17.29
N ASP A 3 -11.93 -21.04 -16.76
CA ASP A 3 -13.33 -20.56 -16.72
C ASP A 3 -13.58 -19.34 -15.83
N ALA A 4 -12.90 -19.23 -14.69
CA ALA A 4 -13.09 -18.09 -13.78
C ALA A 4 -12.29 -16.82 -14.19
N VAL A 5 -11.18 -16.99 -14.93
CA VAL A 5 -10.30 -15.88 -15.31
C VAL A 5 -10.90 -15.01 -16.41
N PHE A 6 -11.76 -15.59 -17.27
CA PHE A 6 -12.37 -14.90 -18.41
C PHE A 6 -13.87 -14.66 -18.27
N GLU A 7 -14.41 -14.73 -17.06
CA GLU A 7 -15.85 -14.56 -16.83
C GLU A 7 -16.37 -13.22 -17.40
N VAL A 8 -15.65 -12.13 -17.11
CA VAL A 8 -15.99 -10.79 -17.63
C VAL A 8 -15.98 -10.75 -19.17
N VAL A 9 -15.02 -11.41 -19.79
CA VAL A 9 -14.91 -11.47 -21.27
C VAL A 9 -16.06 -12.31 -21.83
N ARG A 10 -16.32 -13.48 -21.23
CA ARG A 10 -17.40 -14.40 -21.67
C ARG A 10 -18.77 -13.76 -21.57
N GLU A 11 -19.08 -13.11 -20.46
CA GLU A 11 -20.35 -12.38 -20.29
C GLU A 11 -20.53 -11.31 -21.36
N ALA A 12 -19.46 -10.55 -21.65
CA ALA A 12 -19.50 -9.52 -22.66
C ALA A 12 -19.70 -10.08 -24.08
N LEU A 13 -18.98 -11.15 -24.44
CA LEU A 13 -19.13 -11.83 -25.74
C LEU A 13 -20.54 -12.43 -25.92
N SER A 14 -21.11 -13.05 -24.87
CA SER A 14 -22.48 -13.59 -24.88
C SER A 14 -23.52 -12.49 -25.08
N ALA A 15 -23.32 -11.32 -24.44
CA ALA A 15 -24.23 -10.20 -24.60
C ALA A 15 -24.15 -9.57 -26.01
N ILE A 16 -22.94 -9.51 -26.59
CA ILE A 16 -22.76 -9.05 -27.97
C ILE A 16 -23.45 -10.02 -28.95
N GLU A 17 -23.26 -11.33 -28.78
CA GLU A 17 -23.93 -12.37 -29.59
C GLU A 17 -25.46 -12.24 -29.50
N ALA A 18 -26.00 -11.95 -28.31
CA ALA A 18 -27.41 -11.73 -28.07
C ALA A 18 -27.96 -10.42 -28.69
N GLY A 19 -27.11 -9.60 -29.33
CA GLY A 19 -27.52 -8.39 -30.06
C GLY A 19 -27.13 -7.06 -29.39
N GLU A 20 -26.38 -7.08 -28.29
CA GLU A 20 -25.83 -5.83 -27.75
C GLU A 20 -24.69 -5.30 -28.62
N ASN A 21 -24.51 -3.98 -28.62
CA ASN A 21 -23.38 -3.36 -29.30
C ASN A 21 -22.09 -3.59 -28.53
N ALA A 22 -21.02 -4.07 -29.20
CA ALA A 22 -19.75 -4.39 -28.58
C ALA A 22 -19.13 -3.20 -27.84
N GLY A 23 -19.16 -2.01 -28.41
CA GLY A 23 -18.65 -0.79 -27.76
C GLY A 23 -19.40 -0.42 -26.46
N ASN A 24 -20.64 -0.90 -26.25
CA ASN A 24 -21.35 -0.68 -24.98
C ASN A 24 -20.82 -1.57 -23.85
N ARG A 25 -20.15 -2.66 -24.19
CA ARG A 25 -19.53 -3.58 -23.23
C ARG A 25 -18.09 -3.25 -22.86
N GLU A 26 -17.49 -2.26 -23.53
CA GLU A 26 -16.21 -1.71 -23.11
C GLU A 26 -16.29 -1.05 -21.74
N SER A 27 -15.20 -1.15 -20.97
CA SER A 27 -15.12 -0.69 -19.60
C SER A 27 -13.70 -0.26 -19.21
N GLN A 28 -13.52 0.01 -17.93
CA GLN A 28 -12.20 0.29 -17.33
C GLN A 28 -11.22 -0.88 -17.49
N VAL A 29 -11.70 -2.10 -17.72
CA VAL A 29 -10.89 -3.34 -17.75
C VAL A 29 -11.13 -4.19 -19.00
N LEU A 30 -11.95 -3.76 -19.95
CA LEU A 30 -12.28 -4.52 -21.17
C LEU A 30 -12.40 -3.61 -22.37
N ASP A 31 -11.82 -4.03 -23.49
CA ASP A 31 -11.86 -3.33 -24.77
C ASP A 31 -11.96 -4.33 -25.93
N PHE A 32 -12.64 -3.91 -27.03
CA PHE A 32 -12.84 -4.72 -28.21
C PHE A 32 -12.20 -4.06 -29.44
N LYS A 33 -11.52 -4.84 -30.24
CA LYS A 33 -10.84 -4.32 -31.44
C LYS A 33 -10.96 -5.25 -32.62
N GLU A 34 -11.27 -4.65 -33.76
CA GLU A 34 -11.26 -5.34 -35.04
C GLU A 34 -9.82 -5.41 -35.60
N ASP A 35 -9.46 -6.54 -36.22
CA ASP A 35 -8.17 -6.65 -36.91
C ASP A 35 -8.22 -5.83 -38.22
N PRO A 36 -7.34 -4.83 -38.42
CA PRO A 36 -7.29 -4.06 -39.65
C PRO A 36 -7.06 -4.89 -40.91
N ALA A 37 -6.58 -6.12 -40.78
CA ALA A 37 -6.39 -7.04 -41.92
C ALA A 37 -7.71 -7.46 -42.58
N VAL A 38 -8.84 -7.33 -41.91
CA VAL A 38 -10.19 -7.57 -42.49
C VAL A 38 -10.49 -6.63 -43.68
N TYR A 39 -9.79 -5.48 -43.74
CA TYR A 39 -9.97 -4.50 -44.82
C TYR A 39 -8.90 -4.62 -45.89
N PRO A 40 -9.22 -5.13 -47.10
CA PRO A 40 -8.24 -5.36 -48.18
C PRO A 40 -7.51 -4.11 -48.70
N MET A 41 -8.09 -2.94 -48.45
CA MET A 41 -7.50 -1.66 -48.87
C MET A 41 -6.44 -1.11 -47.92
N ASN A 42 -6.21 -1.76 -46.78
CA ASN A 42 -5.19 -1.33 -45.83
C ASN A 42 -3.80 -1.74 -46.29
N LYS A 43 -2.94 -0.73 -46.59
CA LYS A 43 -1.61 -0.96 -47.11
C LYS A 43 -0.59 -1.51 -46.11
N ASN A 44 -0.85 -1.30 -44.80
CA ASN A 44 0.03 -1.75 -43.73
C ASN A 44 -0.76 -2.13 -42.45
N PRO A 45 -1.55 -3.21 -42.51
CA PRO A 45 -2.43 -3.58 -41.40
C PRO A 45 -1.64 -3.95 -40.12
N ASP A 46 -0.42 -4.48 -40.25
CA ASP A 46 0.41 -4.91 -39.13
C ASP A 46 0.89 -3.73 -38.29
N ALA A 47 1.43 -2.69 -38.93
CA ALA A 47 1.93 -1.53 -38.23
C ALA A 47 0.79 -0.78 -37.51
N GLY A 48 -0.36 -0.61 -38.16
CA GLY A 48 -1.51 0.05 -37.59
C GLY A 48 -2.08 -0.73 -36.37
N LEU A 49 -2.16 -2.06 -36.48
CA LEU A 49 -2.62 -2.91 -35.40
C LEU A 49 -1.67 -2.82 -34.19
N ILE A 50 -0.36 -2.98 -34.40
CA ILE A 50 0.63 -2.94 -33.31
C ILE A 50 0.67 -1.55 -32.67
N GLU A 51 0.65 -0.49 -33.46
CA GLU A 51 0.59 0.87 -32.93
C GLU A 51 -0.57 1.06 -31.98
N PHE A 52 -1.74 0.61 -32.39
CA PHE A 52 -2.96 0.70 -31.61
C PHE A 52 -2.92 -0.18 -30.35
N LEU A 53 -2.53 -1.47 -30.47
CA LEU A 53 -2.48 -2.40 -29.32
C LEU A 53 -1.46 -1.96 -28.26
N VAL A 54 -0.33 -1.43 -28.69
CA VAL A 54 0.70 -0.90 -27.76
C VAL A 54 0.15 0.26 -26.95
N ASP A 55 -0.60 1.20 -27.59
CA ASP A 55 -1.23 2.32 -26.87
C ASP A 55 -2.27 1.86 -25.86
N GLU A 56 -3.12 0.89 -26.24
CA GLU A 56 -4.12 0.33 -25.34
C GLU A 56 -3.49 -0.44 -24.19
N VAL A 57 -2.48 -1.25 -24.43
CA VAL A 57 -1.76 -1.99 -23.41
C VAL A 57 -1.08 -1.05 -22.41
N ILE A 58 -0.43 0.01 -22.89
CA ILE A 58 0.14 1.06 -22.03
C ILE A 58 -0.94 1.74 -21.19
N CYS A 59 -2.05 2.08 -21.85
CA CYS A 59 -3.19 2.73 -21.25
C CYS A 59 -3.78 1.91 -20.09
N PHE A 60 -4.02 0.62 -20.31
CA PHE A 60 -4.53 -0.29 -19.28
C PHE A 60 -3.50 -0.55 -18.17
N SER A 61 -2.24 -0.77 -18.53
CA SER A 61 -1.17 -1.00 -17.54
C SER A 61 -0.94 0.20 -16.63
N ASN A 62 -1.19 1.43 -17.11
CA ASN A 62 -1.09 2.64 -16.31
C ASN A 62 -2.36 2.94 -15.48
N ALA A 63 -3.46 2.25 -15.74
CA ALA A 63 -4.71 2.44 -14.99
C ALA A 63 -4.70 1.75 -13.61
N ASP A 64 -5.69 2.08 -12.80
CA ASP A 64 -5.88 1.52 -11.46
C ASP A 64 -6.86 0.33 -11.44
N GLY A 65 -7.36 -0.11 -12.61
CA GLY A 65 -8.39 -1.14 -12.76
C GLY A 65 -7.96 -2.59 -12.49
N GLY A 66 -6.69 -2.84 -12.22
CA GLY A 66 -6.16 -4.19 -12.03
C GLY A 66 -5.77 -4.87 -13.35
N VAL A 67 -6.14 -6.16 -13.51
CA VAL A 67 -5.95 -6.90 -14.77
C VAL A 67 -7.01 -6.47 -15.78
N ALA A 68 -6.60 -6.23 -17.03
CA ALA A 68 -7.50 -5.84 -18.09
C ALA A 68 -7.41 -6.80 -19.29
N TYR A 69 -8.39 -6.71 -20.19
CA TYR A 69 -8.50 -7.58 -21.36
C TYR A 69 -8.76 -6.76 -22.62
N ILE A 70 -8.06 -7.10 -23.70
CA ILE A 70 -8.33 -6.61 -25.04
C ILE A 70 -8.71 -7.81 -25.89
N VAL A 71 -9.88 -7.75 -26.52
CA VAL A 71 -10.36 -8.83 -27.40
C VAL A 71 -10.21 -8.38 -28.84
N LEU A 72 -9.27 -9.02 -29.55
CA LEU A 72 -9.01 -8.78 -30.96
C LEU A 72 -9.87 -9.69 -31.83
N GLY A 73 -10.42 -9.15 -32.91
CA GLY A 73 -11.31 -9.85 -33.85
C GLY A 73 -12.80 -9.51 -33.63
N VAL A 74 -13.09 -8.46 -32.86
CA VAL A 74 -14.47 -7.97 -32.61
C VAL A 74 -14.59 -6.51 -33.06
N ASN A 75 -15.58 -6.21 -33.88
CA ASN A 75 -15.89 -4.85 -34.31
C ASN A 75 -16.73 -4.14 -33.22
N ASP A 76 -16.17 -3.10 -32.64
CA ASP A 76 -16.74 -2.30 -31.53
C ASP A 76 -18.04 -1.54 -31.92
N LYS A 77 -18.30 -1.36 -33.21
CA LYS A 77 -19.46 -0.64 -33.74
C LYS A 77 -20.63 -1.52 -34.14
N LYS A 78 -20.45 -2.86 -34.11
CA LYS A 78 -21.44 -3.85 -34.50
C LYS A 78 -22.05 -4.58 -33.32
N SER A 79 -23.10 -5.34 -33.59
CA SER A 79 -23.82 -6.17 -32.65
C SER A 79 -24.20 -7.51 -33.27
N GLY A 80 -24.49 -8.50 -32.42
CA GLY A 80 -24.82 -9.87 -32.85
C GLY A 80 -23.62 -10.58 -33.50
N PRO A 81 -23.87 -11.73 -34.15
CA PRO A 81 -22.80 -12.53 -34.77
C PRO A 81 -21.92 -11.77 -35.78
N SER A 82 -22.46 -10.72 -36.41
CA SER A 82 -21.71 -9.89 -37.38
C SER A 82 -20.62 -9.02 -36.74
N ALA A 83 -20.61 -8.90 -35.42
CA ALA A 83 -19.55 -8.21 -34.69
C ALA A 83 -18.26 -9.02 -34.63
N PHE A 84 -18.34 -10.34 -34.74
CA PHE A 84 -17.19 -11.23 -34.64
C PHE A 84 -16.54 -11.38 -36.04
N THR A 85 -15.53 -10.56 -36.29
CA THR A 85 -14.84 -10.49 -37.61
C THR A 85 -13.64 -11.43 -37.69
N GLY A 86 -13.16 -11.89 -36.52
CA GLY A 86 -12.04 -12.81 -36.42
C GLY A 86 -10.65 -12.19 -36.65
N THR A 87 -9.61 -12.97 -36.42
CA THR A 87 -8.23 -12.62 -36.69
C THR A 87 -7.36 -13.86 -36.93
N ASP A 88 -6.43 -13.78 -37.88
CA ASP A 88 -5.46 -14.83 -38.19
C ASP A 88 -4.08 -14.58 -37.54
N ARG A 89 -3.96 -13.61 -36.64
CA ARG A 89 -2.69 -13.26 -36.01
C ARG A 89 -2.16 -14.38 -35.14
N ALA A 90 -0.83 -14.52 -35.09
CA ALA A 90 -0.18 -15.43 -34.14
C ALA A 90 -0.09 -14.76 -32.76
N CYS A 91 -0.48 -15.47 -31.69
CA CYS A 91 -0.39 -14.97 -30.31
C CYS A 91 1.03 -14.56 -29.94
N ASP A 92 2.03 -15.41 -30.26
CA ASP A 92 3.43 -15.15 -29.94
C ASP A 92 3.95 -13.88 -30.63
N TRP A 93 3.55 -13.65 -31.88
CA TRP A 93 3.93 -12.43 -32.61
C TRP A 93 3.36 -11.16 -31.95
N LEU A 94 2.11 -11.19 -31.48
CA LEU A 94 1.51 -10.06 -30.78
C LEU A 94 2.24 -9.77 -29.47
N VAL A 95 2.51 -10.81 -28.67
CA VAL A 95 3.23 -10.70 -27.39
C VAL A 95 4.63 -10.11 -27.61
N GLU A 96 5.39 -10.63 -28.58
CA GLU A 96 6.75 -10.15 -28.90
C GLU A 96 6.75 -8.67 -29.32
N LYS A 97 5.81 -8.28 -30.19
CA LYS A 97 5.71 -6.90 -30.67
C LYS A 97 5.32 -5.93 -29.57
N ILE A 98 4.33 -6.26 -28.75
CA ILE A 98 3.91 -5.44 -27.61
C ILE A 98 5.07 -5.29 -26.61
N TYR A 99 5.78 -6.39 -26.32
CA TYR A 99 6.93 -6.37 -25.43
C TYR A 99 8.04 -5.44 -25.95
N SER A 100 8.38 -5.51 -27.23
CA SER A 100 9.47 -4.73 -27.81
C SER A 100 9.18 -3.23 -27.91
N GLU A 101 7.91 -2.83 -28.08
CA GLU A 101 7.49 -1.44 -28.30
C GLU A 101 7.13 -0.67 -27.00
N THR A 102 7.11 -1.36 -25.85
CA THR A 102 6.78 -0.77 -24.55
C THR A 102 8.01 -0.55 -23.68
N GLN A 103 8.00 0.51 -22.88
CA GLN A 103 9.10 0.85 -21.96
C GLN A 103 8.58 1.34 -20.59
N PRO A 104 8.91 0.66 -19.46
CA PRO A 104 9.53 -0.68 -19.42
C PRO A 104 8.74 -1.71 -20.25
N HIS A 105 9.33 -2.84 -20.54
CA HIS A 105 8.65 -3.88 -21.32
C HIS A 105 7.44 -4.44 -20.57
N ILE A 106 6.31 -4.55 -21.25
CA ILE A 106 5.07 -5.14 -20.71
C ILE A 106 4.94 -6.56 -21.28
N GLN A 107 4.86 -7.54 -20.38
CA GLN A 107 4.56 -8.92 -20.75
C GLN A 107 3.06 -9.14 -20.66
N VAL A 108 2.38 -9.21 -21.81
CA VAL A 108 0.98 -9.63 -21.92
C VAL A 108 0.90 -11.13 -22.12
N GLU A 109 -0.25 -11.73 -21.77
CA GLU A 109 -0.58 -13.11 -22.11
C GLU A 109 -1.62 -13.08 -23.23
N ALA A 110 -1.46 -13.91 -24.26
CA ALA A 110 -2.37 -14.00 -25.38
C ALA A 110 -2.99 -15.39 -25.45
N PHE A 111 -4.32 -15.44 -25.59
CA PHE A 111 -5.09 -16.69 -25.67
C PHE A 111 -6.01 -16.62 -26.88
N ASP A 112 -6.02 -17.65 -27.70
CA ASP A 112 -6.99 -17.77 -28.79
C ASP A 112 -8.21 -18.59 -28.36
N ILE A 113 -9.38 -18.14 -28.84
CA ILE A 113 -10.66 -18.79 -28.63
C ILE A 113 -11.45 -18.79 -29.93
N GLU A 114 -12.35 -19.75 -30.10
CA GLU A 114 -13.39 -19.72 -31.14
C GLU A 114 -14.70 -19.23 -30.57
N TRP A 115 -15.34 -18.27 -31.26
CA TRP A 115 -16.63 -17.72 -30.87
C TRP A 115 -17.43 -17.31 -32.10
N CYS A 116 -18.66 -17.82 -32.26
CA CYS A 116 -19.50 -17.55 -33.44
C CYS A 116 -18.78 -17.78 -34.79
N ASP A 117 -18.13 -18.92 -34.95
CA ASP A 117 -17.31 -19.31 -36.14
C ASP A 117 -16.14 -18.35 -36.45
N ALA A 118 -15.78 -17.47 -35.54
CA ALA A 118 -14.66 -16.57 -35.65
C ALA A 118 -13.56 -16.89 -34.63
N ARG A 119 -12.31 -16.89 -35.07
CA ARG A 119 -11.17 -16.97 -34.15
C ARG A 119 -10.88 -15.61 -33.54
N LEU A 120 -10.92 -15.50 -32.22
CA LEU A 120 -10.62 -14.28 -31.46
C LEU A 120 -9.34 -14.48 -30.65
N ILE A 121 -8.64 -13.39 -30.37
CA ILE A 121 -7.51 -13.39 -29.45
C ILE A 121 -7.82 -12.50 -28.26
N ILE A 122 -7.69 -13.05 -27.05
CA ILE A 122 -7.80 -12.33 -25.78
C ILE A 122 -6.40 -11.99 -25.32
N LEU A 123 -6.06 -10.71 -25.24
CA LEU A 123 -4.85 -10.21 -24.60
C LEU A 123 -5.16 -9.88 -23.15
N ARG A 124 -4.53 -10.58 -22.22
CA ARG A 124 -4.58 -10.29 -20.80
C ARG A 124 -3.44 -9.33 -20.44
N VAL A 125 -3.81 -8.13 -20.05
CA VAL A 125 -2.90 -7.03 -19.73
C VAL A 125 -2.75 -6.94 -18.21
N PRO A 126 -1.53 -7.14 -17.65
CA PRO A 126 -1.32 -7.04 -16.22
C PRO A 126 -1.41 -5.58 -15.75
N ARG A 127 -1.79 -5.39 -14.49
CA ARG A 127 -1.57 -4.08 -13.83
C ARG A 127 -0.08 -3.77 -13.82
N GLY A 128 0.27 -2.58 -14.26
CA GLY A 128 1.68 -2.19 -14.31
C GLY A 128 2.31 -1.98 -12.94
N MET A 129 3.58 -2.38 -12.84
CA MET A 129 4.44 -2.17 -11.65
C MET A 129 5.27 -0.89 -11.75
N ALA A 130 5.23 -0.21 -12.88
CA ALA A 130 5.94 1.03 -13.17
C ALA A 130 5.06 1.96 -14.03
N LEU A 131 5.52 3.17 -14.27
CA LEU A 131 4.95 4.00 -15.33
C LEU A 131 5.41 3.45 -16.69
N TYR A 132 4.47 3.03 -17.53
CA TYR A 132 4.73 2.50 -18.86
C TYR A 132 4.49 3.55 -19.94
N GLN A 133 5.32 3.51 -20.96
CA GLN A 133 5.27 4.45 -22.08
C GLN A 133 5.81 3.80 -23.36
N ARG A 134 5.57 4.42 -24.50
CA ARG A 134 6.30 4.09 -25.73
C ARG A 134 7.76 4.52 -25.64
N SER A 135 8.60 3.98 -26.52
CA SER A 135 10.02 4.37 -26.64
C SER A 135 10.23 5.87 -26.83
N LYS A 136 9.24 6.58 -27.40
CA LYS A 136 9.25 8.04 -27.59
C LYS A 136 8.67 8.83 -26.41
N GLY A 137 8.37 8.18 -25.30
CA GLY A 137 7.88 8.82 -24.07
C GLY A 137 6.37 9.09 -24.04
N GLN A 138 5.61 8.64 -25.02
CA GLN A 138 4.14 8.78 -25.00
C GLN A 138 3.55 7.80 -23.98
N ALA A 139 2.69 8.30 -23.07
CA ALA A 139 2.01 7.51 -22.07
C ALA A 139 0.57 8.01 -21.86
N SER A 140 -0.34 7.07 -21.65
CA SER A 140 -1.75 7.30 -21.39
C SER A 140 -2.24 6.41 -20.25
N LYS A 141 -3.41 6.72 -19.69
CA LYS A 141 -4.13 5.86 -18.74
C LYS A 141 -5.59 5.71 -19.13
N ARG A 142 -6.20 4.59 -18.76
CA ARG A 142 -7.62 4.33 -18.98
C ARG A 142 -8.46 5.12 -17.97
N VAL A 143 -9.45 5.86 -18.48
CA VAL A 143 -10.46 6.56 -17.70
C VAL A 143 -11.82 6.21 -18.32
N GLY A 144 -12.56 5.32 -17.65
CA GLY A 144 -13.77 4.74 -18.23
C GLY A 144 -13.46 3.92 -19.48
N LYS A 145 -13.96 4.36 -20.64
CA LYS A 145 -13.73 3.71 -21.96
C LYS A 145 -12.63 4.37 -22.79
N SER A 146 -11.98 5.42 -22.30
CA SER A 146 -11.07 6.24 -23.09
C SER A 146 -9.66 6.20 -22.54
N CYS A 147 -8.68 6.20 -23.45
CA CYS A 147 -7.27 6.40 -23.11
C CYS A 147 -6.94 7.89 -23.13
N VAL A 148 -6.57 8.43 -21.95
CA VAL A 148 -6.24 9.84 -21.76
C VAL A 148 -4.73 10.00 -21.64
N PRO A 149 -4.09 10.90 -22.41
CA PRO A 149 -2.67 11.19 -22.28
C PRO A 149 -2.33 11.65 -20.86
N LEU A 150 -1.18 11.19 -20.32
CA LEU A 150 -0.71 11.56 -19.00
C LEU A 150 0.09 12.86 -19.02
N GLY A 151 -0.33 13.84 -18.20
CA GLY A 151 0.45 15.03 -17.88
C GLY A 151 1.66 14.70 -16.96
N GLU A 152 2.59 15.65 -16.81
CA GLU A 152 3.80 15.46 -16.00
C GLU A 152 3.48 15.18 -14.51
N ASP A 153 2.48 15.83 -13.93
CA ASP A 153 2.10 15.61 -12.53
C ASP A 153 1.49 14.22 -12.33
N GLU A 154 0.67 13.75 -13.28
CA GLU A 154 0.09 12.41 -13.26
C GLU A 154 1.17 11.33 -13.43
N ARG A 155 2.13 11.54 -14.33
CA ARG A 155 3.30 10.65 -14.50
C ARG A 155 4.08 10.53 -13.20
N ARG A 156 4.35 11.67 -12.54
CA ARG A 156 5.04 11.70 -11.25
C ARG A 156 4.23 10.96 -10.18
N SER A 157 2.93 11.18 -10.13
CA SER A 157 2.03 10.52 -9.17
C SER A 157 2.03 9.00 -9.35
N ILE A 158 1.87 8.51 -10.59
CA ILE A 158 1.94 7.07 -10.91
C ILE A 158 3.30 6.49 -10.54
N HIS A 159 4.38 7.19 -10.89
CA HIS A 159 5.74 6.73 -10.57
C HIS A 159 5.94 6.59 -9.06
N LEU A 160 5.55 7.58 -8.26
CA LEU A 160 5.67 7.54 -6.80
C LEU A 160 4.79 6.45 -6.18
N ALA A 161 3.54 6.32 -6.64
CA ALA A 161 2.61 5.31 -6.12
C ALA A 161 3.10 3.88 -6.39
N ARG A 162 3.72 3.64 -7.56
CA ARG A 162 4.23 2.31 -7.93
C ARG A 162 5.61 2.00 -7.38
N ALA A 163 6.44 3.03 -7.16
CA ALA A 163 7.71 2.87 -6.45
C ALA A 163 7.52 2.60 -4.94
N ASN A 164 6.36 2.94 -4.39
CA ASN A 164 5.99 2.70 -2.99
C ASN A 164 4.71 1.84 -2.92
N PRO A 165 4.76 0.55 -3.29
CA PRO A 165 3.57 -0.30 -3.25
C PRO A 165 3.06 -0.46 -1.82
N ASP A 166 1.76 -0.25 -1.64
CA ASP A 166 1.11 -0.51 -0.35
C ASP A 166 0.88 -2.00 -0.15
N LEU A 167 1.81 -2.67 0.52
CA LEU A 167 1.66 -4.08 0.88
C LEU A 167 0.48 -4.29 1.83
N SER A 168 0.16 -3.30 2.68
CA SER A 168 -0.93 -3.40 3.65
C SER A 168 -2.31 -3.47 3.00
N ALA A 169 -2.44 -2.99 1.75
CA ALA A 169 -3.67 -3.07 0.95
C ALA A 169 -3.88 -4.42 0.24
N MET A 170 -2.90 -5.30 0.23
CA MET A 170 -3.04 -6.62 -0.40
C MET A 170 -4.10 -7.46 0.31
N ALA A 171 -4.73 -8.40 -0.41
CA ALA A 171 -5.63 -9.36 0.21
C ALA A 171 -4.88 -10.26 1.19
N SER A 172 -5.41 -10.41 2.40
CA SER A 172 -4.94 -11.43 3.33
C SER A 172 -5.29 -12.82 2.80
N ARG A 173 -4.44 -13.79 3.07
CA ARG A 173 -4.71 -15.21 2.81
C ARG A 173 -5.40 -15.89 3.99
N ARG A 174 -5.63 -15.14 5.08
CA ARG A 174 -6.18 -15.61 6.35
C ARG A 174 -7.59 -15.05 6.50
N GLY A 175 -8.46 -15.83 7.14
CA GLY A 175 -9.87 -15.51 7.28
C GLY A 175 -10.21 -14.76 8.58
N PRO A 176 -11.48 -14.30 8.71
CA PRO A 176 -11.95 -13.58 9.90
C PRO A 176 -11.90 -14.40 11.20
N GLU A 177 -11.89 -15.74 11.09
CA GLU A 177 -11.79 -16.66 12.22
C GLU A 177 -10.45 -16.62 12.94
N GLU A 178 -9.41 -16.04 12.29
CA GLU A 178 -8.08 -15.89 12.85
C GLU A 178 -7.87 -14.53 13.54
N LEU A 179 -8.87 -13.65 13.52
CA LEU A 179 -8.81 -12.39 14.27
C LEU A 179 -8.78 -12.66 15.77
N GLU A 180 -7.74 -12.20 16.43
CA GLU A 180 -7.55 -12.39 17.86
C GLU A 180 -8.53 -11.53 18.66
N LEU A 181 -9.37 -12.17 19.48
CA LEU A 181 -10.46 -11.49 20.21
C LEU A 181 -9.93 -10.36 21.09
N GLN A 182 -8.81 -10.55 21.76
CA GLN A 182 -8.20 -9.54 22.62
C GLN A 182 -7.76 -8.30 21.81
N ALA A 183 -7.16 -8.51 20.66
CA ALA A 183 -6.72 -7.41 19.78
C ALA A 183 -7.92 -6.63 19.22
N VAL A 184 -8.98 -7.33 18.82
CA VAL A 184 -10.23 -6.73 18.36
C VAL A 184 -10.87 -5.87 19.48
N GLU A 185 -10.91 -6.38 20.72
CA GLU A 185 -11.50 -5.65 21.85
C GLU A 185 -10.67 -4.42 22.21
N GLN A 186 -9.34 -4.51 22.20
CA GLN A 186 -8.46 -3.34 22.36
C GLN A 186 -8.76 -2.26 21.31
N ALA A 187 -8.92 -2.64 20.05
CA ALA A 187 -9.26 -1.69 18.98
C ALA A 187 -10.63 -1.06 19.18
N ARG A 188 -11.63 -1.83 19.63
CA ARG A 188 -12.97 -1.30 19.93
C ARG A 188 -12.93 -0.23 21.03
N VAL A 189 -12.16 -0.47 22.07
CA VAL A 189 -11.96 0.52 23.17
C VAL A 189 -11.32 1.80 22.63
N LEU A 190 -10.26 1.67 21.81
CA LEU A 190 -9.58 2.83 21.21
C LEU A 190 -10.52 3.62 20.30
N LEU A 191 -11.28 2.92 19.44
CA LEU A 191 -12.25 3.55 18.56
C LEU A 191 -13.37 4.26 19.33
N ALA A 192 -13.88 3.63 20.39
CA ALA A 192 -14.87 4.24 21.27
C ALA A 192 -14.35 5.53 21.93
N ASN A 193 -13.13 5.51 22.44
CA ASN A 193 -12.48 6.67 23.04
C ASN A 193 -12.33 7.81 22.01
N ARG A 194 -11.93 7.50 20.78
CA ARG A 194 -11.82 8.49 19.71
C ARG A 194 -13.18 9.08 19.34
N LYS A 195 -14.19 8.22 19.12
CA LYS A 195 -15.57 8.69 18.82
C LYS A 195 -16.07 9.65 19.91
N ASN A 196 -15.89 9.28 21.17
CA ASN A 196 -16.26 10.13 22.30
C ASN A 196 -15.52 11.48 22.28
N ALA A 197 -14.22 11.47 22.01
CA ALA A 197 -13.41 12.69 21.94
C ALA A 197 -13.83 13.63 20.78
N LEU A 198 -14.37 13.06 19.68
CA LEU A 198 -14.88 13.79 18.52
C LEU A 198 -16.36 14.16 18.64
N GLY A 199 -17.07 13.74 19.70
CA GLY A 199 -18.52 13.91 19.84
C GLY A 199 -19.34 13.05 18.88
N ASP A 200 -18.74 11.99 18.30
CA ASP A 200 -19.42 11.06 17.42
C ASP A 200 -20.19 10.02 18.23
N SER A 201 -21.52 10.04 18.13
CA SER A 201 -22.43 9.13 18.82
C SER A 201 -22.74 7.86 18.03
N SER A 202 -22.10 7.63 16.89
CA SER A 202 -22.30 6.42 16.10
C SER A 202 -21.88 5.17 16.89
N PRO A 203 -22.61 4.04 16.72
CA PRO A 203 -22.31 2.83 17.48
C PRO A 203 -20.94 2.28 17.15
N VAL A 204 -20.27 1.71 18.16
CA VAL A 204 -19.04 0.97 17.96
C VAL A 204 -19.37 -0.41 17.38
N PRO A 205 -18.64 -0.89 16.35
CA PRO A 205 -18.84 -2.21 15.73
C PRO A 205 -18.86 -3.34 16.76
N ARG A 206 -19.76 -4.31 16.58
CA ARG A 206 -19.91 -5.43 17.53
C ARG A 206 -19.03 -6.63 17.19
N THR A 207 -18.80 -6.87 15.92
CA THR A 207 -17.98 -7.99 15.45
C THR A 207 -16.63 -7.52 14.94
N GLY A 208 -15.63 -8.42 14.88
CA GLY A 208 -14.32 -8.12 14.30
C GLY A 208 -14.41 -7.75 12.83
N LEU A 209 -15.33 -8.37 12.07
CA LEU A 209 -15.51 -8.07 10.65
C LEU A 209 -16.13 -6.67 10.44
N GLU A 210 -17.13 -6.30 11.22
CA GLU A 210 -17.70 -4.93 11.21
C GLU A 210 -16.63 -3.89 11.56
N LEU A 211 -15.78 -4.19 12.57
CA LEU A 211 -14.67 -3.32 12.92
C LEU A 211 -13.67 -3.19 11.77
N CYS A 212 -13.30 -4.27 11.11
CA CYS A 212 -12.45 -4.24 9.93
C CYS A 212 -13.08 -3.40 8.80
N SER A 213 -14.40 -3.50 8.60
CA SER A 213 -15.13 -2.69 7.62
C SER A 213 -15.05 -1.20 7.94
N GLU A 214 -15.31 -0.82 9.19
CA GLU A 214 -15.27 0.59 9.62
C GLU A 214 -13.85 1.18 9.52
N LEU A 215 -12.83 0.37 9.81
CA LEU A 215 -11.44 0.79 9.71
C LEU A 215 -10.89 0.78 8.26
N GLY A 216 -11.71 0.43 7.25
CA GLY A 216 -11.27 0.36 5.85
C GLY A 216 -10.32 -0.81 5.57
N LEU A 217 -10.44 -1.89 6.33
CA LEU A 217 -9.58 -3.08 6.26
C LEU A 217 -10.19 -4.23 5.45
N LEU A 218 -11.33 -3.98 4.77
CA LEU A 218 -11.93 -4.91 3.81
C LEU A 218 -11.74 -4.41 2.39
N LYS A 219 -11.52 -5.35 1.49
CA LYS A 219 -11.59 -5.12 0.05
C LYS A 219 -13.05 -5.07 -0.43
N PRO A 220 -13.34 -4.55 -1.63
CA PRO A 220 -14.70 -4.50 -2.16
C PRO A 220 -15.41 -5.86 -2.25
N ASP A 221 -14.66 -6.94 -2.39
CA ASP A 221 -15.14 -8.33 -2.39
C ASP A 221 -15.35 -8.92 -0.99
N GLY A 222 -15.16 -8.11 0.08
CA GLY A 222 -15.30 -8.53 1.47
C GLY A 222 -14.11 -9.30 2.05
N VAL A 223 -13.02 -9.47 1.28
CA VAL A 223 -11.80 -10.13 1.76
C VAL A 223 -11.01 -9.17 2.66
N LEU A 224 -10.46 -9.70 3.77
CA LEU A 224 -9.59 -8.94 4.67
C LEU A 224 -8.33 -8.46 3.95
N THR A 225 -7.88 -7.26 4.26
CA THR A 225 -6.58 -6.75 3.82
C THR A 225 -5.43 -7.30 4.68
N PHE A 226 -4.21 -7.25 4.18
CA PHE A 226 -3.02 -7.59 4.96
C PHE A 226 -2.85 -6.65 6.18
N ALA A 227 -3.37 -5.41 6.12
CA ALA A 227 -3.43 -4.53 7.28
C ALA A 227 -4.26 -5.11 8.43
N ALA A 228 -5.40 -5.78 8.13
CA ALA A 228 -6.19 -6.47 9.14
C ALA A 228 -5.41 -7.62 9.79
N GLU A 229 -4.68 -8.39 8.98
CA GLU A 229 -3.81 -9.46 9.48
C GLU A 229 -2.73 -8.91 10.42
N ILE A 230 -2.04 -7.84 10.02
CA ILE A 230 -1.01 -7.17 10.84
C ILE A 230 -1.59 -6.68 12.16
N LEU A 231 -2.76 -6.04 12.14
CA LEU A 231 -3.37 -5.40 13.33
C LEU A 231 -3.93 -6.41 14.32
N PHE A 232 -4.56 -7.49 13.82
CA PHE A 232 -5.44 -8.31 14.65
C PHE A 232 -5.09 -9.79 14.71
N MET A 233 -4.13 -10.28 13.91
CA MET A 233 -3.80 -11.70 13.90
C MET A 233 -2.43 -11.98 14.49
N GLN A 234 -2.29 -13.12 15.15
CA GLN A 234 -0.99 -13.59 15.63
C GLN A 234 -0.01 -13.73 14.45
N PRO A 235 1.22 -13.20 14.54
CA PRO A 235 2.22 -13.38 13.50
C PRO A 235 2.47 -14.86 13.19
N LEU A 236 2.59 -15.19 11.90
CA LEU A 236 2.85 -16.56 11.46
C LEU A 236 4.12 -17.11 12.11
N HIS A 237 4.07 -18.39 12.49
CA HIS A 237 5.17 -19.10 13.18
C HIS A 237 5.62 -18.41 14.48
N ASN A 238 4.75 -17.68 15.15
CA ASN A 238 5.06 -16.90 16.37
C ASN A 238 6.28 -15.98 16.20
N ARG A 239 6.47 -15.44 15.01
CA ARG A 239 7.60 -14.58 14.70
C ARG A 239 7.52 -13.29 15.52
N SER A 240 8.63 -12.95 16.18
CA SER A 240 8.74 -11.69 16.90
C SER A 240 8.67 -10.51 15.93
N ILE A 241 7.73 -9.58 16.15
CA ILE A 241 7.65 -8.33 15.40
C ILE A 241 8.42 -7.20 16.06
N VAL A 242 8.71 -7.34 17.37
CA VAL A 242 9.52 -6.39 18.14
C VAL A 242 10.54 -7.14 19.00
N ARG A 243 11.74 -6.58 19.11
CA ARG A 243 12.79 -6.96 20.07
C ARG A 243 13.17 -5.73 20.88
N HIS A 244 12.88 -5.74 22.17
CA HIS A 244 13.28 -4.72 23.11
C HIS A 244 14.56 -5.15 23.84
N LEU A 245 15.61 -4.36 23.71
CA LEU A 245 16.93 -4.53 24.30
C LEU A 245 17.08 -3.51 25.42
N LEU A 246 16.99 -3.97 26.67
CA LEU A 246 17.16 -3.10 27.83
C LEU A 246 18.59 -3.22 28.37
N ARG A 247 19.29 -2.10 28.44
CA ARG A 247 20.63 -1.98 29.02
C ARG A 247 20.58 -1.21 30.33
N GLU A 248 21.00 -1.83 31.43
CA GLU A 248 21.09 -1.16 32.72
C GLU A 248 22.23 -0.11 32.73
N VAL A 249 23.29 -0.40 31.98
CA VAL A 249 24.39 0.53 31.69
C VAL A 249 24.61 0.60 30.18
N PRO A 250 24.99 1.77 29.63
CA PRO A 250 25.07 1.96 28.16
C PRO A 250 25.92 0.94 27.42
N SER A 251 27.02 0.46 28.02
CA SER A 251 27.93 -0.54 27.43
C SER A 251 27.68 -1.97 27.90
N GLY A 252 26.65 -2.22 28.71
CA GLY A 252 26.32 -3.53 29.25
C GLY A 252 25.58 -4.42 28.26
N ASP A 253 25.57 -5.74 28.58
CA ASP A 253 24.77 -6.70 27.83
C ASP A 253 23.28 -6.40 28.01
N PRO A 254 22.48 -6.42 26.93
CA PRO A 254 21.05 -6.12 26.99
C PRO A 254 20.25 -7.31 27.54
N LYS A 255 19.27 -7.02 28.37
CA LYS A 255 18.16 -7.95 28.62
C LYS A 255 17.20 -7.87 27.41
N VAL A 256 17.01 -8.99 26.74
CA VAL A 256 16.20 -9.07 25.52
C VAL A 256 14.78 -9.50 25.84
N THR A 257 13.79 -8.75 25.41
CA THR A 257 12.38 -9.11 25.43
C THR A 257 11.85 -9.15 24.01
N GLU A 258 11.32 -10.28 23.58
CA GLU A 258 10.72 -10.46 22.26
C GLU A 258 9.20 -10.40 22.36
N ILE A 259 8.56 -9.70 21.42
CA ILE A 259 7.10 -9.58 21.34
C ILE A 259 6.63 -10.20 20.02
N SER A 260 5.88 -11.29 20.14
CA SER A 260 5.13 -11.94 19.06
C SER A 260 3.64 -11.80 19.40
N ALA A 261 2.99 -10.80 18.82
CA ALA A 261 1.58 -10.49 19.05
C ALA A 261 1.04 -9.65 17.86
N PRO A 262 -0.29 -9.54 17.68
CA PRO A 262 -0.87 -8.56 16.78
C PRO A 262 -0.34 -7.16 17.06
N LEU A 263 -0.22 -6.33 15.99
CA LEU A 263 0.42 -5.00 16.12
C LEU A 263 -0.18 -4.17 17.25
N ILE A 264 -1.50 -4.17 17.41
CA ILE A 264 -2.18 -3.37 18.43
C ILE A 264 -1.70 -3.76 19.85
N THR A 265 -1.65 -5.04 20.12
CA THR A 265 -1.16 -5.59 21.41
C THR A 265 0.35 -5.39 21.58
N ALA A 266 1.12 -5.61 20.50
CA ALA A 266 2.55 -5.40 20.52
C ALA A 266 2.94 -3.94 20.77
N SER A 267 2.18 -3.00 20.19
CA SER A 267 2.37 -1.56 20.37
C SER A 267 2.15 -1.14 21.82
N GLU A 268 1.11 -1.65 22.46
CA GLU A 268 0.81 -1.40 23.88
C GLU A 268 1.90 -1.98 24.79
N ARG A 269 2.26 -3.26 24.57
CA ARG A 269 3.32 -3.93 25.35
C ARG A 269 4.67 -3.22 25.23
N LEU A 270 5.03 -2.78 24.02
CA LEU A 270 6.27 -2.05 23.81
C LEU A 270 6.28 -0.72 24.57
N ARG A 271 5.19 0.06 24.48
CA ARG A 271 5.09 1.33 25.22
C ARG A 271 5.16 1.12 26.73
N ALA A 272 4.52 0.08 27.26
CA ALA A 272 4.62 -0.29 28.66
C ALA A 272 6.05 -0.61 29.07
N LEU A 273 6.77 -1.46 28.30
CA LEU A 273 8.17 -1.81 28.54
C LEU A 273 9.07 -0.56 28.55
N ILE A 274 8.93 0.32 27.56
CA ILE A 274 9.72 1.54 27.50
C ILE A 274 9.42 2.43 28.71
N LYS A 275 8.14 2.61 29.06
CA LYS A 275 7.72 3.44 30.17
C LYS A 275 8.22 2.92 31.54
N ASP A 276 8.12 1.63 31.78
CA ASP A 276 8.55 1.00 33.05
C ASP A 276 10.02 1.26 33.34
N HIS A 277 10.84 1.41 32.29
CA HIS A 277 12.28 1.68 32.42
C HIS A 277 12.65 3.15 32.18
N THR A 278 11.67 4.01 31.78
CA THR A 278 11.88 5.45 31.59
C THR A 278 11.52 6.25 32.83
N SER A 279 10.84 5.65 33.80
CA SER A 279 10.39 6.28 35.06
C SER A 279 11.52 6.69 36.00
N GLN A 280 12.79 6.39 35.65
CA GLN A 280 13.92 6.96 36.37
C GLN A 280 14.00 8.47 36.08
N GLU A 281 13.75 9.26 37.11
CA GLU A 281 13.95 10.71 37.06
C GLU A 281 15.44 10.99 36.85
N ILE A 282 15.76 11.69 35.74
CA ILE A 282 17.17 12.03 35.47
C ILE A 282 17.57 13.26 36.29
N ALA A 283 16.65 14.19 36.48
CA ALA A 283 16.86 15.42 37.21
C ALA A 283 15.55 15.91 37.82
N ARG A 284 15.66 16.70 38.86
CA ARG A 284 14.56 17.50 39.40
C ARG A 284 14.90 18.97 39.20
N VAL A 285 13.98 19.72 38.64
CA VAL A 285 14.11 21.16 38.49
C VAL A 285 13.28 21.83 39.58
N GLN A 286 13.92 22.66 40.40
CA GLN A 286 13.25 23.45 41.40
C GLN A 286 12.57 24.68 40.74
N LEU A 287 11.28 24.77 40.85
CA LEU A 287 10.53 25.89 40.34
C LEU A 287 10.62 27.10 41.33
N PRO A 288 10.39 28.35 40.88
CA PRO A 288 10.44 29.54 41.72
C PRO A 288 9.49 29.50 42.95
N ASN A 289 8.46 28.69 42.88
CA ASN A 289 7.51 28.45 43.99
C ASN A 289 7.97 27.39 45.00
N GLY A 290 9.18 26.85 44.87
CA GLY A 290 9.74 25.82 45.74
C GLY A 290 9.33 24.39 45.39
N GLN A 291 8.48 24.17 44.38
CA GLN A 291 8.11 22.83 43.92
C GLN A 291 9.20 22.23 43.09
N GLU A 292 9.42 20.91 43.23
CA GLU A 292 10.31 20.16 42.36
C GLU A 292 9.52 19.52 41.24
N PHE A 293 10.00 19.69 40.00
CA PHE A 293 9.41 19.07 38.82
C PHE A 293 10.37 17.96 38.32
N PRO A 294 9.91 16.69 38.28
CA PRO A 294 10.73 15.59 37.76
C PRO A 294 10.87 15.67 36.26
N ILE A 295 12.07 15.52 35.73
CA ILE A 295 12.33 15.43 34.31
C ILE A 295 12.50 13.96 33.94
N PRO A 296 11.60 13.37 33.13
CA PRO A 296 11.69 11.98 32.73
C PRO A 296 12.87 11.75 31.77
N ALA A 297 13.38 10.53 31.75
CA ALA A 297 14.49 10.15 30.86
C ALA A 297 14.17 10.44 29.38
N PHE A 298 12.95 10.13 28.95
CA PHE A 298 12.45 10.43 27.61
C PHE A 298 11.05 11.03 27.70
N PRO A 299 10.76 12.13 26.98
CA PRO A 299 9.41 12.68 26.91
C PRO A 299 8.43 11.66 26.31
N THR A 300 7.30 11.45 26.97
CA THR A 300 6.28 10.46 26.55
C THR A 300 5.84 10.67 25.11
N MET A 301 5.61 11.93 24.72
CA MET A 301 5.19 12.28 23.36
C MET A 301 6.24 11.86 22.31
N ALA A 302 7.52 12.02 22.62
CA ALA A 302 8.60 11.59 21.69
C ALA A 302 8.65 10.06 21.58
N VAL A 303 8.46 9.34 22.68
CA VAL A 303 8.37 7.87 22.70
C VAL A 303 7.17 7.38 21.91
N ASP A 304 5.99 7.96 22.14
CA ASP A 304 4.77 7.58 21.42
C ASP A 304 4.90 7.78 19.93
N GLU A 305 5.47 8.90 19.52
CA GLU A 305 5.66 9.22 18.11
C GLU A 305 6.66 8.26 17.43
N VAL A 306 7.80 7.99 18.07
CA VAL A 306 8.81 7.09 17.47
C VAL A 306 8.29 5.66 17.36
N VAL A 307 7.55 5.18 18.35
CA VAL A 307 6.93 3.84 18.33
C VAL A 307 5.86 3.77 17.24
N SER A 308 4.98 4.76 17.15
CA SER A 308 3.95 4.83 16.11
C SER A 308 4.56 4.81 14.70
N ASN A 309 5.60 5.64 14.49
CA ASN A 309 6.29 5.71 13.20
C ASN A 309 7.00 4.40 12.86
N ALA A 310 7.62 3.73 13.84
CA ALA A 310 8.28 2.46 13.63
C ALA A 310 7.33 1.38 13.12
N PHE A 311 6.08 1.31 13.62
CA PHE A 311 5.08 0.37 13.15
C PHE A 311 4.44 0.80 11.83
N ALA A 312 4.07 2.08 11.70
CA ALA A 312 3.36 2.60 10.54
C ALA A 312 4.20 2.57 9.26
N HIS A 313 5.51 2.81 9.38
CA HIS A 313 6.45 2.85 8.25
C HIS A 313 7.31 1.60 8.09
N ARG A 314 7.12 0.57 8.93
CA ARG A 314 7.80 -0.71 8.79
C ARG A 314 7.56 -1.32 7.42
N ASP A 315 8.60 -1.89 6.84
CA ASP A 315 8.43 -2.81 5.72
C ASP A 315 7.91 -4.16 6.23
N TRP A 316 6.61 -4.41 6.04
CA TRP A 316 5.96 -5.63 6.49
C TRP A 316 6.28 -6.85 5.63
N GLY A 317 6.90 -6.66 4.46
CA GLY A 317 7.50 -7.72 3.66
C GLY A 317 8.82 -8.23 4.24
N ALA A 318 9.52 -7.40 5.04
CA ALA A 318 10.77 -7.78 5.67
C ALA A 318 10.57 -8.74 6.84
N THR A 319 11.49 -9.69 7.00
CA THR A 319 11.45 -10.68 8.09
C THR A 319 12.04 -10.16 9.41
N ALA A 320 12.87 -9.11 9.39
CA ALA A 320 13.48 -8.53 10.58
C ALA A 320 12.45 -7.89 11.51
N ALA A 321 12.64 -7.99 12.83
CA ALA A 321 11.82 -7.33 13.83
C ALA A 321 12.15 -5.82 13.93
N ILE A 322 11.23 -5.03 14.48
CA ILE A 322 11.55 -3.71 15.01
C ILE A 322 12.46 -3.94 16.23
N VAL A 323 13.58 -3.24 16.30
CA VAL A 323 14.51 -3.31 17.43
C VAL A 323 14.46 -2.00 18.20
N VAL A 324 14.24 -2.09 19.50
CA VAL A 324 14.30 -0.96 20.43
C VAL A 324 15.43 -1.20 21.41
N ASP A 325 16.49 -0.42 21.31
CA ASP A 325 17.64 -0.46 22.24
C ASP A 325 17.49 0.71 23.21
N GLN A 326 17.21 0.38 24.46
CA GLN A 326 16.96 1.33 25.54
C GLN A 326 18.02 1.24 26.61
N SER A 327 18.60 2.38 26.96
CA SER A 327 19.48 2.57 28.12
C SER A 327 18.97 3.74 28.96
N PRO A 328 19.52 3.99 30.15
CA PRO A 328 19.15 5.18 30.93
C PRO A 328 19.35 6.51 30.21
N THR A 329 20.26 6.55 29.24
CA THR A 329 20.66 7.80 28.55
C THR A 329 20.29 7.84 27.07
N SER A 330 19.90 6.72 26.47
CA SER A 330 19.59 6.64 25.04
C SER A 330 18.43 5.71 24.75
N LEU A 331 17.61 6.09 23.78
CA LEU A 331 16.55 5.27 23.17
C LEU A 331 16.78 5.26 21.67
N THR A 332 17.02 4.09 21.12
CA THR A 332 17.21 3.87 19.69
C THR A 332 16.13 2.95 19.18
N VAL A 333 15.40 3.36 18.16
CA VAL A 333 14.36 2.54 17.53
C VAL A 333 14.72 2.27 16.08
N TRP A 334 14.71 1.02 15.73
CA TRP A 334 15.12 0.49 14.45
C TRP A 334 13.96 -0.23 13.78
N SER A 335 13.49 0.28 12.66
CA SER A 335 12.40 -0.33 11.90
C SER A 335 12.89 -0.79 10.54
N PRO A 336 12.56 -2.03 10.11
CA PRO A 336 12.94 -2.53 8.79
C PRO A 336 12.36 -1.70 7.67
N GLY A 337 13.17 -1.43 6.65
CA GLY A 337 12.80 -0.69 5.44
C GLY A 337 13.52 0.64 5.31
N SER A 338 13.81 1.05 4.06
CA SER A 338 14.36 2.36 3.73
C SER A 338 13.28 3.45 3.76
N LEU A 339 13.64 4.71 3.67
CA LEU A 339 12.66 5.77 3.44
C LEU A 339 11.90 5.54 2.13
N PRO A 340 10.58 5.87 2.08
CA PRO A 340 9.82 5.80 0.84
C PRO A 340 10.46 6.63 -0.28
N VAL A 341 10.33 6.16 -1.52
CA VAL A 341 10.84 6.91 -2.68
C VAL A 341 10.18 8.29 -2.73
N GLY A 342 11.00 9.32 -2.88
CA GLY A 342 10.56 10.73 -2.85
C GLY A 342 10.75 11.42 -1.50
N VAL A 343 11.00 10.68 -0.41
CA VAL A 343 11.31 11.25 0.90
C VAL A 343 12.83 11.36 1.07
N ARG A 344 13.30 12.55 1.44
CA ARG A 344 14.72 12.82 1.74
C ARG A 344 14.88 13.15 3.22
N LYS A 345 15.91 12.58 3.84
CA LYS A 345 16.25 12.79 5.24
C LYS A 345 16.38 14.29 5.57
N GLU A 346 17.09 15.04 4.72
CA GLU A 346 17.39 16.46 4.92
C GLU A 346 16.14 17.35 4.85
N ARG A 347 15.03 16.83 4.34
CA ARG A 347 13.77 17.55 4.17
C ARG A 347 12.60 16.93 4.92
N ILE A 348 12.86 16.02 5.87
CA ILE A 348 11.81 15.26 6.54
C ILE A 348 10.82 16.15 7.31
N LEU A 349 11.28 17.28 7.84
CA LEU A 349 10.44 18.25 8.54
C LEU A 349 9.59 19.12 7.60
N THR A 350 9.98 19.24 6.32
CA THR A 350 9.31 20.12 5.34
C THR A 350 8.59 19.33 4.24
N THR A 351 8.79 18.02 4.16
CA THR A 351 8.17 17.18 3.15
C THR A 351 6.88 16.59 3.70
N GLN A 352 5.82 16.62 2.88
CA GLN A 352 4.58 15.91 3.21
C GLN A 352 4.88 14.42 3.43
N SER A 353 4.31 13.85 4.49
CA SER A 353 4.48 12.44 4.82
C SER A 353 3.93 11.54 3.70
N ILE A 354 4.77 10.66 3.20
CA ILE A 354 4.38 9.60 2.28
C ILE A 354 4.35 8.29 3.10
N PRO A 355 3.18 7.77 3.45
CA PRO A 355 3.11 6.53 4.22
C PRO A 355 3.55 5.35 3.36
N ARG A 356 4.36 4.44 3.92
CA ARG A 356 4.70 3.16 3.27
C ARG A 356 3.51 2.23 3.18
N ASN A 357 2.64 2.26 4.20
CA ASN A 357 1.48 1.39 4.37
C ASN A 357 0.21 2.26 4.52
N PRO A 358 -0.31 2.86 3.43
CA PRO A 358 -1.45 3.77 3.49
C PRO A 358 -2.69 3.19 4.17
N VAL A 359 -3.07 1.94 3.86
CA VAL A 359 -4.26 1.30 4.47
C VAL A 359 -4.05 1.07 5.96
N LEU A 360 -2.90 0.55 6.37
CA LEU A 360 -2.54 0.39 7.78
C LEU A 360 -2.51 1.73 8.50
N MET A 361 -1.90 2.75 7.90
CA MET A 361 -1.85 4.10 8.47
C MET A 361 -3.24 4.69 8.69
N GLY A 362 -4.16 4.47 7.74
CA GLY A 362 -5.57 4.88 7.86
C GLY A 362 -6.22 4.29 9.11
N ALA A 363 -6.08 2.99 9.32
CA ALA A 363 -6.61 2.30 10.49
C ALA A 363 -5.94 2.75 11.80
N LEU A 364 -4.61 2.91 11.82
CA LEU A 364 -3.89 3.42 12.99
C LEU A 364 -4.34 4.82 13.39
N ARG A 365 -4.62 5.69 12.42
CA ARG A 365 -5.19 7.03 12.67
C ARG A 365 -6.58 6.96 13.29
N GLN A 366 -7.45 6.10 12.76
CA GLN A 366 -8.79 5.90 13.31
C GLN A 366 -8.78 5.33 14.74
N LEU A 367 -7.74 4.60 15.10
CA LEU A 367 -7.51 4.07 16.44
C LEU A 367 -6.73 5.03 17.35
N SER A 368 -6.39 6.24 16.89
CA SER A 368 -5.51 7.19 17.59
C SER A 368 -4.13 6.61 17.97
N LEU A 369 -3.67 5.60 17.24
CA LEU A 369 -2.34 5.02 17.38
C LEU A 369 -1.29 5.69 16.49
N ALA A 370 -1.72 6.47 15.50
CA ALA A 370 -0.91 7.36 14.70
C ALA A 370 -1.64 8.70 14.52
N GLU A 371 -0.89 9.78 14.33
CA GLU A 371 -1.47 11.10 14.20
C GLU A 371 -1.93 11.42 12.78
N GLU A 372 -2.90 12.35 12.67
CA GLU A 372 -3.46 12.80 11.39
C GLU A 372 -2.54 13.79 10.65
N SER A 373 -1.70 14.51 11.39
CA SER A 373 -0.86 15.55 10.81
C SER A 373 0.51 15.01 10.42
N SER A 374 1.05 15.47 9.29
CA SER A 374 2.44 15.23 8.86
C SER A 374 3.50 15.86 9.78
N ARG A 375 3.12 16.27 10.99
CA ARG A 375 3.94 16.99 11.97
C ARG A 375 4.47 16.13 13.11
N GLY A 376 4.41 14.81 12.97
CA GLY A 376 4.88 13.90 14.03
C GLY A 376 6.35 14.12 14.37
N PHE A 377 7.20 14.30 13.37
CA PHE A 377 8.61 14.66 13.56
C PHE A 377 8.77 16.00 14.26
N ASP A 378 8.03 17.05 13.85
CA ASP A 378 8.10 18.38 14.47
C ASP A 378 7.76 18.30 15.95
N ARG A 379 6.72 17.56 16.31
CA ARG A 379 6.29 17.38 17.72
C ARG A 379 7.31 16.61 18.53
N MET A 380 7.91 15.58 17.99
CA MET A 380 8.97 14.82 18.64
C MET A 380 10.17 15.77 18.91
N TRP A 381 10.57 16.57 17.94
CA TRP A 381 11.65 17.54 18.07
C TRP A 381 11.30 18.61 19.11
N VAL A 382 10.11 19.20 19.03
CA VAL A 382 9.64 20.20 20.02
C VAL A 382 9.60 19.59 21.41
N SER A 383 9.10 18.36 21.56
CA SER A 383 9.02 17.68 22.85
C SER A 383 10.41 17.44 23.46
N MET A 384 11.39 17.06 22.65
CA MET A 384 12.77 16.88 23.08
C MET A 384 13.41 18.22 23.49
N LEU A 385 13.32 19.23 22.62
CA LEU A 385 13.91 20.56 22.89
C LEU A 385 13.28 21.25 24.09
N SER A 386 11.95 21.19 24.24
CA SER A 386 11.25 21.77 25.40
C SER A 386 11.57 21.08 26.73
N SER A 387 12.06 19.84 26.65
CA SER A 387 12.57 19.09 27.79
C SER A 387 14.08 19.27 28.03
N GLY A 388 14.71 20.26 27.35
CA GLY A 388 16.15 20.53 27.47
C GLY A 388 17.05 19.45 26.87
N ARG A 389 16.55 18.66 25.90
CA ARG A 389 17.27 17.55 25.29
C ARG A 389 17.75 17.87 23.89
N GLN A 390 18.71 17.09 23.43
CA GLN A 390 19.17 17.18 22.04
C GLN A 390 18.07 16.71 21.08
N THR A 391 18.08 17.23 19.86
CA THR A 391 17.19 16.81 18.79
C THR A 391 17.41 15.34 18.44
N PRO A 392 16.35 14.59 18.11
CA PRO A 392 16.49 13.22 17.64
C PRO A 392 17.31 13.19 16.33
N SER A 393 18.15 12.19 16.17
CA SER A 393 18.85 11.92 14.91
C SER A 393 18.12 10.84 14.12
N LEU A 394 18.08 10.97 12.80
CA LEU A 394 17.53 10.00 11.87
C LEU A 394 18.64 9.43 11.00
N SER A 395 18.72 8.09 10.88
CA SER A 395 19.54 7.40 9.88
C SER A 395 18.69 6.82 8.77
N THR A 396 19.23 6.75 7.54
CA THR A 396 18.53 6.26 6.35
C THR A 396 18.71 4.76 6.08
N ASP A 397 19.70 4.14 6.70
CA ASP A 397 19.97 2.70 6.50
C ASP A 397 18.90 1.82 7.16
N CYS A 398 18.20 2.39 8.10
CA CYS A 398 16.93 1.99 8.69
C CYS A 398 16.39 3.21 9.44
N LEU A 399 15.09 3.24 9.77
CA LEU A 399 14.54 4.33 10.59
C LEU A 399 15.17 4.26 11.99
N LEU A 400 16.32 4.89 12.15
CA LEU A 400 17.06 4.95 13.40
C LEU A 400 16.79 6.29 14.08
N TYR A 401 16.19 6.23 15.27
CA TYR A 401 16.01 7.37 16.14
C TYR A 401 16.94 7.20 17.33
N THR A 402 17.85 8.14 17.53
CA THR A 402 18.68 8.19 18.72
C THR A 402 18.37 9.46 19.47
N SER A 403 18.16 9.35 20.77
CA SER A 403 18.08 10.47 21.69
C SER A 403 19.24 10.35 22.68
N PRO A 404 20.38 10.99 22.43
CA PRO A 404 21.42 11.06 23.42
C PRO A 404 21.00 11.96 24.59
N SER A 405 21.39 11.56 25.81
CA SER A 405 21.28 12.43 26.98
C SER A 405 22.17 13.66 26.78
N PRO A 406 21.83 14.84 27.34
CA PRO A 406 22.75 15.95 27.42
C PRO A 406 24.02 15.43 28.12
N ARG A 407 25.17 15.63 27.49
CA ARG A 407 26.45 15.52 28.18
C ARG A 407 26.58 16.73 29.09
N ASP A 408 27.15 16.49 30.26
CA ASP A 408 27.53 17.49 31.24
C ASP A 408 28.17 18.71 30.66
#